data_14df2db1f51395b78ac095d953160583
#
_entry.id   14df2db1f51395b78ac095d953160583
#
_cell.length_a   1.000
_cell.length_b   1.000
_cell.length_c   1.000
_cell.angle_alpha   90.00
_cell.angle_beta   90.00
_cell.angle_gamma   90.00
#
_symmetry.space_group_name_H-M   'P 1'
#
loop_
_entity.id
_entity.type
_entity.pdbx_description
1 polymer ?
#
loop_
_entity_poly.entity_id
_entity_poly.type
_entity_poly.pdbx_seq_one_letter_code
_entity_poly.pdbx_strand_id
1 'polypeptide(L)'
;YELPLCENSPLDPNSRHKGKFETEAWLIDQKIPFTSFRPTYIYGPGNYNKIENWFFERLFHLKTIPIPGDGSIITQLGHVSDLSDVMIRCINFEKSKNNIYNCSGDKGITIKGLIYMCAEVCSLNENDITFKTFDFHKLDPKSRKGFPLRLNHYQTKISKIKNDLDWKPKFNLLNGLKDSFINDFQFKKGDDF
;
A
#
# COMPACT_ATOMS: atom_id res chain seq x y z
N TYR A 1 -14.29 6.75 -11.01
CA TYR A 1 -13.33 5.91 -11.75
C TYR A 1 -13.72 4.45 -11.55
N GLU A 2 -13.50 3.65 -12.61
CA GLU A 2 -13.68 2.21 -12.56
C GLU A 2 -12.43 1.55 -11.94
N LEU A 3 -12.63 0.60 -11.03
CA LEU A 3 -11.53 -0.12 -10.40
C LEU A 3 -11.41 -1.54 -10.98
N PRO A 4 -10.21 -2.10 -11.05
CA PRO A 4 -8.91 -1.52 -10.64
C PRO A 4 -8.34 -0.53 -11.65
N LEU A 5 -7.65 0.52 -11.18
CA LEU A 5 -6.98 1.51 -12.04
C LEU A 5 -5.82 0.88 -12.80
N CYS A 6 -5.73 1.13 -14.10
CA CYS A 6 -4.56 0.77 -14.91
C CYS A 6 -3.67 2.00 -15.16
N GLU A 7 -2.52 1.79 -15.82
CA GLU A 7 -1.55 2.85 -16.09
C GLU A 7 -2.12 3.98 -16.96
N ASN A 8 -3.11 3.63 -17.82
CA ASN A 8 -3.80 4.57 -18.71
C ASN A 8 -5.07 5.18 -18.09
N SER A 9 -5.40 4.87 -16.84
CA SER A 9 -6.53 5.49 -16.15
C SER A 9 -6.35 7.00 -16.04
N PRO A 10 -7.41 7.80 -16.15
CA PRO A 10 -7.33 9.25 -16.04
C PRO A 10 -6.64 9.70 -14.76
N LEU A 11 -5.76 10.67 -14.89
CA LEU A 11 -5.03 11.27 -13.77
C LEU A 11 -5.84 12.44 -13.21
N ASP A 12 -5.78 12.64 -11.89
CA ASP A 12 -6.41 13.77 -11.23
C ASP A 12 -5.51 15.01 -11.31
N PRO A 13 -5.86 16.04 -12.11
CA PRO A 13 -5.04 17.23 -12.28
C PRO A 13 -4.94 18.07 -10.99
N ASN A 14 -5.85 17.87 -10.03
CA ASN A 14 -5.87 18.55 -8.75
C ASN A 14 -5.16 17.76 -7.64
N SER A 15 -4.56 16.61 -7.98
CA SER A 15 -3.83 15.81 -7.01
C SER A 15 -2.66 16.58 -6.41
N ARG A 16 -2.48 16.49 -5.08
CA ARG A 16 -1.26 16.98 -4.42
C ARG A 16 0.03 16.34 -4.95
N HIS A 17 -0.08 15.25 -5.69
CA HIS A 17 1.02 14.50 -6.28
C HIS A 17 1.17 14.74 -7.79
N LYS A 18 0.52 15.79 -8.34
CA LYS A 18 0.55 16.10 -9.77
C LYS A 18 1.96 16.18 -10.35
N GLY A 19 2.94 16.72 -9.61
CA GLY A 19 4.33 16.79 -10.07
C GLY A 19 4.94 15.44 -10.47
N LYS A 20 4.42 14.32 -9.96
CA LYS A 20 4.93 12.98 -10.33
C LYS A 20 4.56 12.62 -11.77
N PHE A 21 3.30 12.83 -12.16
CA PHE A 21 2.90 12.55 -13.54
C PHE A 21 3.32 13.66 -14.52
N GLU A 22 3.49 14.90 -14.03
CA GLU A 22 4.12 15.97 -14.82
C GLU A 22 5.58 15.62 -15.15
N THR A 23 6.30 15.01 -14.21
CA THR A 23 7.66 14.48 -14.44
C THR A 23 7.66 13.36 -15.47
N GLU A 24 6.72 12.41 -15.38
CA GLU A 24 6.58 11.34 -16.41
C GLU A 24 6.34 11.95 -17.80
N ALA A 25 5.42 12.91 -17.91
CA ALA A 25 5.11 13.59 -19.17
C ALA A 25 6.33 14.35 -19.70
N TRP A 26 7.07 15.03 -18.85
CA TRP A 26 8.29 15.76 -19.23
C TRP A 26 9.38 14.82 -19.74
N LEU A 27 9.62 13.69 -19.05
CA LEU A 27 10.60 12.68 -19.49
C LEU A 27 10.26 12.11 -20.88
N ILE A 28 8.97 11.89 -21.16
CA ILE A 28 8.48 11.46 -22.47
C ILE A 28 8.75 12.52 -23.53
N ASP A 29 8.39 13.78 -23.25
CA ASP A 29 8.56 14.91 -24.18
C ASP A 29 10.04 15.12 -24.52
N GLN A 30 10.91 15.07 -23.52
CA GLN A 30 12.37 15.23 -23.67
C GLN A 30 13.07 13.97 -24.22
N LYS A 31 12.35 12.89 -24.48
CA LYS A 31 12.89 11.60 -24.97
C LYS A 31 13.99 11.03 -24.07
N ILE A 32 13.93 11.32 -22.77
CA ILE A 32 14.87 10.78 -21.79
C ILE A 32 14.44 9.36 -21.43
N PRO A 33 15.30 8.35 -21.56
CA PRO A 33 14.95 6.98 -21.17
C PRO A 33 14.66 6.87 -19.68
N PHE A 34 13.52 6.23 -19.34
CA PHE A 34 13.10 6.05 -17.94
C PHE A 34 12.28 4.77 -17.76
N THR A 35 12.15 4.36 -16.52
CA THR A 35 11.11 3.43 -16.05
C THR A 35 10.48 4.04 -14.82
N SER A 36 9.17 4.24 -14.84
CA SER A 36 8.41 4.80 -13.70
C SER A 36 7.60 3.73 -13.02
N PHE A 37 7.63 3.74 -11.68
CA PHE A 37 6.80 2.88 -10.85
C PHE A 37 5.76 3.71 -10.10
N ARG A 38 4.52 3.27 -10.16
CA ARG A 38 3.38 3.82 -9.41
C ARG A 38 2.95 2.83 -8.33
N PRO A 39 3.66 2.78 -7.19
CA PRO A 39 3.30 1.89 -6.11
C PRO A 39 2.01 2.34 -5.45
N THR A 40 1.28 1.37 -4.89
CA THR A 40 0.21 1.63 -3.93
C THR A 40 0.81 1.94 -2.55
N TYR A 41 0.16 1.55 -1.46
CA TYR A 41 0.77 1.62 -0.15
C TYR A 41 1.92 0.62 -0.05
N ILE A 42 3.13 1.11 0.19
CA ILE A 42 4.30 0.27 0.46
C ILE A 42 4.27 -0.09 1.95
N TYR A 43 4.46 -1.37 2.25
CA TYR A 43 4.53 -1.89 3.61
C TYR A 43 5.69 -2.89 3.72
N GLY A 44 6.02 -3.30 4.93
CA GLY A 44 7.12 -4.25 5.18
C GLY A 44 8.27 -3.63 5.99
N PRO A 45 9.29 -4.42 6.34
CA PRO A 45 10.38 -3.99 7.20
C PRO A 45 11.08 -2.72 6.71
N GLY A 46 11.38 -1.81 7.63
CA GLY A 46 12.07 -0.55 7.33
C GLY A 46 11.19 0.55 6.74
N ASN A 47 9.87 0.35 6.64
CA ASN A 47 8.97 1.39 6.15
C ASN A 47 8.87 2.56 7.13
N TYR A 48 9.19 3.78 6.67
CA TYR A 48 9.04 5.00 7.48
C TYR A 48 7.57 5.42 7.65
N ASN A 49 6.68 5.00 6.75
CA ASN A 49 5.24 5.22 6.85
C ASN A 49 4.62 4.10 7.68
N LYS A 50 4.22 4.40 8.90
CA LYS A 50 3.61 3.43 9.82
C LYS A 50 2.20 3.02 9.39
N ILE A 51 2.05 2.25 8.30
CA ILE A 51 0.75 1.78 7.80
C ILE A 51 0.29 0.58 8.62
N GLU A 52 0.94 -0.58 8.42
CA GLU A 52 0.64 -1.81 9.14
C GLU A 52 0.98 -1.69 10.62
N ASN A 53 2.08 -1.02 10.96
CA ASN A 53 2.51 -0.79 12.35
C ASN A 53 1.48 0.02 13.14
N TRP A 54 0.71 0.91 12.48
CA TRP A 54 -0.37 1.64 13.14
C TRP A 54 -1.49 0.69 13.63
N PHE A 55 -1.77 -0.37 12.86
CA PHE A 55 -2.72 -1.41 13.25
C PHE A 55 -2.13 -2.35 14.29
N PHE A 56 -0.89 -2.82 14.09
CA PHE A 56 -0.18 -3.67 15.04
C PHE A 56 -0.09 -3.03 16.43
N GLU A 57 0.27 -1.75 16.49
CA GLU A 57 0.36 -0.99 17.75
C GLU A 57 -0.96 -0.99 18.53
N ARG A 58 -2.08 -0.84 17.83
CA ARG A 58 -3.41 -0.86 18.48
C ARG A 58 -3.84 -2.25 18.87
N LEU A 59 -3.64 -3.22 18.03
CA LEU A 59 -3.99 -4.62 18.28
C LEU A 59 -3.17 -5.19 19.41
N PHE A 60 -1.85 -5.01 19.36
CA PHE A 60 -0.93 -5.52 20.40
C PHE A 60 -1.26 -4.98 21.81
N HIS A 61 -1.71 -3.76 21.90
CA HIS A 61 -2.12 -3.14 23.17
C HIS A 61 -3.64 -3.20 23.41
N LEU A 62 -4.38 -4.01 22.67
CA LEU A 62 -5.84 -4.16 22.78
C LEU A 62 -6.59 -2.82 22.77
N LYS A 63 -6.07 -1.84 22.04
CA LYS A 63 -6.69 -0.53 21.88
C LYS A 63 -7.83 -0.57 20.89
N THR A 64 -8.83 0.26 21.12
CA THR A 64 -9.91 0.45 20.15
C THR A 64 -9.38 0.90 18.79
N ILE A 65 -9.85 0.24 17.73
CA ILE A 65 -9.47 0.54 16.35
C ILE A 65 -10.53 1.41 15.70
N PRO A 66 -10.21 2.65 15.32
CA PRO A 66 -11.11 3.45 14.51
C PRO A 66 -11.27 2.80 13.13
N ILE A 67 -12.54 2.66 12.68
CA ILE A 67 -12.86 2.09 11.38
C ILE A 67 -13.77 3.04 10.60
N PRO A 68 -13.44 3.38 9.33
CA PRO A 68 -14.26 4.27 8.52
C PRO A 68 -15.53 3.54 8.04
N GLY A 69 -16.70 4.08 8.40
CA GLY A 69 -17.97 3.46 8.07
C GLY A 69 -18.05 2.03 8.60
N ASP A 70 -18.39 1.09 7.73
CA ASP A 70 -18.42 -0.36 8.00
C ASP A 70 -17.10 -1.07 7.73
N GLY A 71 -16.07 -0.33 7.27
CA GLY A 71 -14.77 -0.85 6.90
C GLY A 71 -14.69 -1.50 5.52
N SER A 72 -15.70 -1.34 4.68
CA SER A 72 -15.78 -1.92 3.32
C SER A 72 -14.90 -1.23 2.29
N ILE A 73 -14.28 -0.10 2.61
CA ILE A 73 -13.37 0.61 1.72
C ILE A 73 -12.22 -0.32 1.31
N ILE A 74 -12.04 -0.50 0.00
CA ILE A 74 -10.97 -1.32 -0.57
C ILE A 74 -9.67 -0.52 -0.60
N THR A 75 -8.60 -1.14 -0.13
CA THR A 75 -7.22 -0.68 -0.22
C THR A 75 -6.34 -1.76 -0.85
N GLN A 76 -5.10 -1.43 -1.21
CA GLN A 76 -4.13 -2.37 -1.75
C GLN A 76 -2.74 -1.98 -1.28
N LEU A 77 -1.97 -2.98 -0.85
CA LEU A 77 -0.62 -2.79 -0.34
C LEU A 77 0.37 -3.61 -1.17
N GLY A 78 1.60 -3.10 -1.32
CA GLY A 78 2.71 -3.79 -1.96
C GLY A 78 3.88 -3.93 -1.00
N HIS A 79 4.45 -5.14 -0.91
CA HIS A 79 5.58 -5.41 -0.01
C HIS A 79 6.85 -4.72 -0.52
N VAL A 80 7.63 -4.13 0.37
CA VAL A 80 8.85 -3.38 0.03
C VAL A 80 9.86 -4.23 -0.74
N SER A 81 10.01 -5.50 -0.37
CA SER A 81 10.94 -6.43 -1.05
C SER A 81 10.49 -6.76 -2.47
N ASP A 82 9.17 -6.86 -2.72
CA ASP A 82 8.64 -7.07 -4.07
C ASP A 82 8.88 -5.85 -4.96
N LEU A 83 8.69 -4.65 -4.41
CA LEU A 83 8.98 -3.40 -5.13
C LEU A 83 10.48 -3.29 -5.45
N SER A 84 11.34 -3.61 -4.50
CA SER A 84 12.80 -3.61 -4.70
C SER A 84 13.23 -4.62 -5.77
N ASP A 85 12.68 -5.85 -5.73
CA ASP A 85 12.97 -6.90 -6.71
C ASP A 85 12.62 -6.45 -8.13
N VAL A 86 11.45 -5.86 -8.34
CA VAL A 86 11.05 -5.40 -9.68
C VAL A 86 11.86 -4.20 -10.17
N MET A 87 12.25 -3.28 -9.27
CA MET A 87 13.14 -2.18 -9.63
C MET A 87 14.50 -2.68 -10.11
N ILE A 88 15.07 -3.65 -9.40
CA ILE A 88 16.36 -4.28 -9.79
C ILE A 88 16.23 -4.97 -11.15
N ARG A 89 15.14 -5.70 -11.41
CA ARG A 89 14.89 -6.36 -12.69
C ARG A 89 14.80 -5.40 -13.86
N CYS A 90 14.37 -4.16 -13.65
CA CYS A 90 14.31 -3.15 -14.70
C CYS A 90 15.66 -2.57 -15.10
N ILE A 91 16.70 -2.74 -14.27
CA ILE A 91 18.04 -2.26 -14.60
C ILE A 91 18.55 -3.03 -15.80
N ASN A 92 18.89 -2.32 -16.88
CA ASN A 92 19.37 -2.87 -18.14
C ASN A 92 18.37 -3.80 -18.87
N PHE A 93 17.08 -3.70 -18.56
CA PHE A 93 16.05 -4.48 -19.23
C PHE A 93 15.31 -3.62 -20.27
N GLU A 94 15.60 -3.80 -21.56
CA GLU A 94 15.10 -2.93 -22.65
C GLU A 94 13.55 -2.83 -22.68
N LYS A 95 12.82 -3.89 -22.36
CA LYS A 95 11.34 -3.85 -22.34
C LYS A 95 10.78 -2.91 -21.27
N SER A 96 11.54 -2.60 -20.22
CA SER A 96 11.10 -1.67 -19.17
C SER A 96 11.30 -0.21 -19.55
N LYS A 97 12.14 0.06 -20.54
CA LYS A 97 12.50 1.40 -20.99
C LYS A 97 11.28 2.15 -21.54
N ASN A 98 11.15 3.40 -21.12
CA ASN A 98 10.03 4.28 -21.48
C ASN A 98 8.66 3.75 -21.08
N ASN A 99 8.60 3.00 -19.99
CA ASN A 99 7.38 2.43 -19.47
C ASN A 99 7.03 2.94 -18.08
N ILE A 100 5.73 2.99 -17.83
CA ILE A 100 5.12 3.29 -16.54
C ILE A 100 4.42 2.03 -16.07
N TYR A 101 4.63 1.65 -14.81
CA TYR A 101 4.07 0.44 -14.22
C TYR A 101 3.37 0.72 -12.89
N ASN A 102 2.13 0.26 -12.76
CA ASN A 102 1.56 0.06 -11.45
C ASN A 102 2.29 -1.10 -10.76
N CYS A 103 2.64 -0.90 -9.49
CA CYS A 103 3.36 -1.90 -8.70
C CYS A 103 2.74 -2.03 -7.31
N SER A 104 2.20 -3.20 -7.01
CA SER A 104 1.52 -3.48 -5.74
C SER A 104 1.44 -4.98 -5.48
N GLY A 105 0.87 -5.36 -4.34
CA GLY A 105 0.41 -6.73 -4.12
C GLY A 105 -0.71 -7.12 -5.10
N ASP A 106 -0.94 -8.41 -5.24
CA ASP A 106 -1.79 -8.97 -6.30
C ASP A 106 -3.28 -8.64 -6.12
N LYS A 107 -3.74 -8.47 -4.88
CA LYS A 107 -5.16 -8.30 -4.54
C LYS A 107 -5.39 -7.07 -3.66
N GLY A 108 -6.55 -6.42 -3.89
CA GLY A 108 -7.10 -5.48 -2.93
C GLY A 108 -7.72 -6.19 -1.73
N ILE A 109 -7.87 -5.47 -0.65
CA ILE A 109 -8.51 -5.93 0.57
C ILE A 109 -9.35 -4.80 1.16
N THR A 110 -10.44 -5.11 1.86
CA THR A 110 -11.17 -4.11 2.64
C THR A 110 -10.37 -3.68 3.86
N ILE A 111 -10.58 -2.46 4.34
CA ILE A 111 -9.93 -1.99 5.58
C ILE A 111 -10.22 -2.94 6.74
N LYS A 112 -11.47 -3.40 6.86
CA LYS A 112 -11.86 -4.38 7.89
C LYS A 112 -11.11 -5.70 7.74
N GLY A 113 -10.97 -6.22 6.50
CA GLY A 113 -10.20 -7.42 6.21
C GLY A 113 -8.70 -7.27 6.53
N LEU A 114 -8.12 -6.09 6.26
CA LEU A 114 -6.74 -5.79 6.64
C LEU A 114 -6.54 -5.82 8.15
N ILE A 115 -7.49 -5.25 8.92
CA ILE A 115 -7.44 -5.28 10.38
C ILE A 115 -7.48 -6.72 10.90
N TYR A 116 -8.35 -7.57 10.35
CA TYR A 116 -8.42 -8.98 10.73
C TYR A 116 -7.13 -9.74 10.40
N MET A 117 -6.52 -9.50 9.23
CA MET A 117 -5.22 -10.09 8.92
C MET A 117 -4.11 -9.62 9.87
N CYS A 118 -4.10 -8.33 10.25
CA CYS A 118 -3.17 -7.84 11.26
C CYS A 118 -3.41 -8.47 12.65
N ALA A 119 -4.67 -8.72 13.01
CA ALA A 119 -5.03 -9.40 14.26
C ALA A 119 -4.55 -10.86 14.27
N GLU A 120 -4.73 -11.59 13.16
CA GLU A 120 -4.20 -12.95 13.00
C GLU A 120 -2.68 -12.98 13.22
N VAL A 121 -1.96 -12.01 12.67
CA VAL A 121 -0.51 -11.89 12.86
C VAL A 121 -0.15 -11.61 14.32
N CYS A 122 -0.95 -10.82 15.04
CA CYS A 122 -0.81 -10.57 16.47
C CYS A 122 -1.33 -11.72 17.36
N SER A 123 -1.76 -12.85 16.79
CA SER A 123 -2.37 -13.98 17.51
C SER A 123 -3.65 -13.62 18.27
N LEU A 124 -4.42 -12.69 17.74
CA LEU A 124 -5.72 -12.27 18.27
C LEU A 124 -6.86 -12.86 17.44
N ASN A 125 -7.97 -13.16 18.10
CA ASN A 125 -9.22 -13.54 17.44
C ASN A 125 -10.06 -12.30 17.10
N GLU A 126 -11.02 -12.46 16.20
CA GLU A 126 -11.93 -11.38 15.82
C GLU A 126 -12.70 -10.79 17.02
N ASN A 127 -13.03 -11.62 18.02
CA ASN A 127 -13.73 -11.21 19.24
C ASN A 127 -12.88 -10.34 20.18
N ASP A 128 -11.57 -10.34 20.01
CA ASP A 128 -10.66 -9.54 20.82
C ASP A 128 -10.56 -8.10 20.30
N ILE A 129 -11.15 -7.83 19.12
CA ILE A 129 -11.03 -6.55 18.45
C ILE A 129 -12.22 -5.65 18.78
N THR A 130 -11.93 -4.50 19.37
CA THR A 130 -12.92 -3.46 19.61
C THR A 130 -12.85 -2.39 18.51
N PHE A 131 -13.93 -2.20 17.77
CA PHE A 131 -14.05 -1.17 16.74
C PHE A 131 -14.74 0.08 17.26
N LYS A 132 -14.28 1.25 16.78
CA LYS A 132 -15.00 2.52 16.90
C LYS A 132 -15.25 3.07 15.51
N THR A 133 -16.48 2.97 15.06
CA THR A 133 -16.90 3.49 13.75
C THR A 133 -16.84 5.02 13.71
N PHE A 134 -16.40 5.59 12.60
CA PHE A 134 -16.43 7.02 12.37
C PHE A 134 -16.93 7.36 10.95
N ASP A 135 -17.63 8.47 10.84
CA ASP A 135 -18.08 9.04 9.57
C ASP A 135 -16.95 9.89 8.98
N PHE A 136 -16.26 9.34 7.98
CA PHE A 136 -15.11 10.01 7.36
C PHE A 136 -15.49 11.21 6.47
N HIS A 137 -16.76 11.36 6.10
CA HIS A 137 -17.24 12.54 5.38
C HIS A 137 -17.32 13.78 6.27
N LYS A 138 -17.48 13.58 7.57
CA LYS A 138 -17.55 14.64 8.57
C LYS A 138 -16.19 15.04 9.17
N LEU A 139 -15.11 14.35 8.79
CA LEU A 139 -13.78 14.66 9.31
C LEU A 139 -13.21 15.93 8.68
N ASP A 140 -12.65 16.79 9.50
CA ASP A 140 -11.80 17.88 9.06
C ASP A 140 -10.45 17.35 8.48
N PRO A 141 -9.74 18.16 7.65
CA PRO A 141 -8.50 17.73 6.99
C PRO A 141 -7.39 17.31 7.96
N LYS A 142 -7.36 17.83 9.20
CA LYS A 142 -6.36 17.49 10.21
C LYS A 142 -6.66 16.11 10.81
N SER A 143 -7.91 15.87 11.18
CA SER A 143 -8.38 14.60 11.73
C SER A 143 -8.25 13.46 10.73
N ARG A 144 -8.45 13.71 9.43
CA ARG A 144 -8.22 12.71 8.36
C ARG A 144 -6.80 12.17 8.32
N LYS A 145 -5.80 12.99 8.68
CA LYS A 145 -4.38 12.57 8.71
C LYS A 145 -4.07 11.58 9.83
N GLY A 146 -4.94 11.44 10.82
CA GLY A 146 -4.78 10.49 11.92
C GLY A 146 -5.05 9.03 11.53
N PHE A 147 -5.66 8.78 10.36
CA PHE A 147 -5.89 7.44 9.82
C PHE A 147 -4.87 7.13 8.71
N PRO A 148 -4.21 5.95 8.73
CA PRO A 148 -3.04 5.69 7.88
C PRO A 148 -3.37 5.46 6.41
N LEU A 149 -4.65 5.19 6.07
CA LEU A 149 -5.09 4.83 4.73
C LEU A 149 -6.03 5.89 4.14
N ARG A 150 -6.17 5.87 2.81
CA ARG A 150 -7.17 6.68 2.11
C ARG A 150 -8.58 6.24 2.49
N LEU A 151 -9.49 7.22 2.55
CA LEU A 151 -10.89 7.03 2.90
C LEU A 151 -11.78 6.93 1.64
N ASN A 152 -11.23 6.37 0.57
CA ASN A 152 -11.92 6.04 -0.67
C ASN A 152 -11.34 4.75 -1.23
N HIS A 153 -12.13 4.02 -2.02
CA HIS A 153 -11.65 2.80 -2.68
C HIS A 153 -10.44 3.11 -3.56
N TYR A 154 -9.41 2.26 -3.44
CA TYR A 154 -8.19 2.41 -4.24
C TYR A 154 -7.59 1.03 -4.51
N GLN A 155 -7.54 0.67 -5.78
CA GLN A 155 -6.94 -0.57 -6.27
C GLN A 155 -6.35 -0.34 -7.65
N THR A 156 -5.18 -0.92 -7.92
CA THR A 156 -4.49 -0.85 -9.22
C THR A 156 -4.36 -2.22 -9.84
N LYS A 157 -4.36 -2.25 -11.18
CA LYS A 157 -4.09 -3.46 -11.95
C LYS A 157 -2.60 -3.55 -12.23
N ILE A 158 -1.98 -4.69 -11.93
CA ILE A 158 -0.55 -4.94 -12.11
C ILE A 158 -0.26 -5.92 -13.26
N SER A 159 -1.24 -6.15 -14.17
CA SER A 159 -1.05 -7.11 -15.25
C SER A 159 0.02 -6.67 -16.25
N LYS A 160 0.19 -5.36 -16.47
CA LYS A 160 1.23 -4.85 -17.37
C LYS A 160 2.62 -5.24 -16.89
N ILE A 161 2.95 -4.92 -15.63
CA ILE A 161 4.27 -5.24 -15.06
C ILE A 161 4.50 -6.76 -15.01
N LYS A 162 3.46 -7.55 -14.71
CA LYS A 162 3.54 -9.03 -14.71
C LYS A 162 3.91 -9.58 -16.07
N ASN A 163 3.26 -9.07 -17.12
CA ASN A 163 3.45 -9.57 -18.49
C ASN A 163 4.77 -9.09 -19.11
N ASP A 164 5.12 -7.82 -18.93
CA ASP A 164 6.28 -7.22 -19.58
C ASP A 164 7.59 -7.73 -18.95
N LEU A 165 7.61 -7.95 -17.63
CA LEU A 165 8.82 -8.27 -16.87
C LEU A 165 8.85 -9.73 -16.37
N ASP A 166 7.87 -10.55 -16.73
CA ASP A 166 7.69 -11.91 -16.18
C ASP A 166 7.85 -11.91 -14.63
N TRP A 167 7.21 -10.92 -14.00
CA TRP A 167 7.31 -10.69 -12.58
C TRP A 167 5.95 -10.89 -11.89
N LYS A 168 6.00 -11.36 -10.66
CA LYS A 168 4.83 -11.42 -9.77
C LYS A 168 5.27 -11.15 -8.33
N PRO A 169 4.40 -10.55 -7.51
CA PRO A 169 4.67 -10.42 -6.08
C PRO A 169 4.96 -11.79 -5.46
N LYS A 170 5.99 -11.88 -4.65
CA LYS A 170 6.35 -13.08 -3.88
C LYS A 170 5.55 -13.17 -2.59
N PHE A 171 5.23 -12.02 -2.01
CA PHE A 171 4.46 -11.94 -0.79
C PHE A 171 2.95 -11.87 -1.09
N ASN A 172 2.18 -12.82 -0.54
CA ASN A 172 0.79 -12.54 -0.27
C ASN A 172 0.68 -11.62 0.95
N LEU A 173 -0.47 -10.98 1.13
CA LEU A 173 -0.62 -9.95 2.16
C LEU A 173 -0.35 -10.50 3.58
N LEU A 174 -0.86 -11.69 3.91
CA LEU A 174 -0.66 -12.28 5.23
C LEU A 174 0.82 -12.56 5.53
N ASN A 175 1.53 -13.16 4.57
CA ASN A 175 2.96 -13.47 4.73
C ASN A 175 3.80 -12.19 4.83
N GLY A 176 3.46 -11.15 4.07
CA GLY A 176 4.13 -9.86 4.16
C GLY A 176 3.87 -9.15 5.48
N LEU A 177 2.65 -9.25 6.02
CA LEU A 177 2.33 -8.71 7.34
C LEU A 177 3.09 -9.45 8.46
N LYS A 178 3.23 -10.78 8.34
CA LYS A 178 4.07 -11.58 9.27
C LYS A 178 5.53 -11.16 9.20
N ASP A 179 6.06 -10.95 7.99
CA ASP A 179 7.43 -10.47 7.79
C ASP A 179 7.64 -9.10 8.44
N SER A 180 6.73 -8.14 8.19
CA SER A 180 6.79 -6.80 8.80
C SER A 180 6.67 -6.87 10.33
N PHE A 181 5.80 -7.71 10.86
CA PHE A 181 5.61 -7.86 12.29
C PHE A 181 6.86 -8.39 13.00
N ILE A 182 7.46 -9.45 12.45
CA ILE A 182 8.63 -10.10 13.06
C ILE A 182 9.89 -9.25 12.89
N ASN A 183 10.14 -8.75 11.68
CA ASN A 183 11.41 -8.14 11.32
C ASN A 183 11.46 -6.61 11.49
N ASP A 184 10.35 -5.96 11.86
CA ASP A 184 10.29 -4.52 12.10
C ASP A 184 9.57 -4.19 13.41
N PHE A 185 8.32 -4.64 13.58
CA PHE A 185 7.49 -4.23 14.73
C PHE A 185 7.97 -4.83 16.04
N GLN A 186 8.22 -6.14 16.10
CA GLN A 186 8.73 -6.81 17.30
C GLN A 186 10.18 -6.45 17.57
N PHE A 187 11.01 -6.33 16.53
CA PHE A 187 12.42 -5.99 16.65
C PHE A 187 12.61 -4.63 17.33
N LYS A 188 11.86 -3.59 16.88
CA LYS A 188 11.90 -2.26 17.50
C LYS A 188 11.38 -2.22 18.95
N LYS A 189 10.58 -3.19 19.37
CA LYS A 189 10.12 -3.29 20.77
C LYS A 189 11.10 -4.05 21.66
N GLY A 190 11.96 -4.89 21.10
CA GLY A 190 13.00 -5.59 21.84
C GLY A 190 14.17 -4.70 22.27
N ASP A 191 14.36 -3.57 21.59
CA ASP A 191 15.41 -2.60 21.91
C ASP A 191 15.03 -1.61 23.03
N ASP A 192 13.75 -1.60 23.45
CA ASP A 192 13.20 -0.74 24.53
C ASP A 192 13.10 -1.43 25.89
N PHE A 193 13.81 -2.58 26.12
CA PHE A 193 13.85 -3.30 27.42
C PHE A 193 15.26 -3.38 27.97
#